data_ca05a7254ffab5423a42371b3f968e68
#
_entry.id   ca05a7254ffab5423a42371b3f968e68
#
_cell.length_a   1.000
_cell.length_b   1.000
_cell.length_c   1.000
_cell.angle_alpha   90.00
_cell.angle_beta   90.00
_cell.angle_gamma   90.00
#
_symmetry.space_group_name_H-M   'P 1'
#
loop_
_entity.id
_entity.type
_entity.pdbx_description
1 polymer ?
#
loop_
_entity_poly.entity_id
_entity_poly.type
_entity_poly.pdbx_seq_one_letter_code
_entity_poly.pdbx_strand_id
1 'polypeptide(L)'
;GEDSDVVIVAGCGIHNCGDQDSEHDGIHRFFVGKNAKVKYVEKHYGEGDGNGKRILNPGTEVYMEENSYMEMEMVQIEGVDSTNRSNCAELAAGAKLIVRERLLTHGSQNAESTYIVNLNGEDSSADVVSRSVAKDTSRQTFNSKIVGNAKCSGHTECDAIIMDDARILAIPGLIANNIDAALIHEAAIGKIA
;
A
#
# COMPACT_ATOMS: atom_id res chain seq x y z
N GLY A 1 2.22 8.68 -20.66
CA GLY A 1 3.23 8.75 -21.72
C GLY A 1 4.56 9.28 -21.19
N GLU A 2 5.59 9.33 -22.02
CA GLU A 2 6.90 9.93 -21.68
C GLU A 2 6.77 11.41 -21.31
N ASP A 3 7.65 11.91 -20.43
CA ASP A 3 7.75 13.32 -20.02
C ASP A 3 6.43 13.95 -19.49
N SER A 4 5.43 13.13 -19.17
CA SER A 4 4.15 13.63 -18.67
C SER A 4 4.21 13.91 -17.16
N ASP A 5 3.37 14.84 -16.69
CA ASP A 5 3.17 15.15 -15.28
C ASP A 5 1.67 15.09 -14.98
N VAL A 6 1.24 14.14 -14.15
CA VAL A 6 -0.18 13.79 -13.96
C VAL A 6 -0.51 13.58 -12.51
N VAL A 7 -1.64 14.15 -12.07
CA VAL A 7 -2.26 13.85 -10.78
C VAL A 7 -3.55 13.09 -11.01
N ILE A 8 -3.69 11.95 -10.35
CA ILE A 8 -4.87 11.09 -10.41
C ILE A 8 -5.44 10.96 -9.00
N VAL A 9 -6.72 11.25 -8.84
CA VAL A 9 -7.45 11.04 -7.59
C VAL A 9 -8.54 10.02 -7.84
N ALA A 10 -8.49 8.91 -7.12
CA ALA A 10 -9.47 7.84 -7.20
C ALA A 10 -10.20 7.67 -5.86
N GLY A 11 -11.49 7.38 -5.92
CA GLY A 11 -12.29 6.98 -4.79
C GLY A 11 -12.92 5.61 -5.06
N CYS A 12 -12.58 4.61 -4.24
CA CYS A 12 -13.22 3.31 -4.28
C CYS A 12 -14.11 3.16 -3.06
N GLY A 13 -15.41 3.26 -3.26
CA GLY A 13 -16.42 3.13 -2.21
C GLY A 13 -17.21 1.83 -2.34
N ILE A 14 -17.65 1.29 -1.22
CA ILE A 14 -18.58 0.18 -1.18
C ILE A 14 -19.79 0.54 -0.30
N HIS A 15 -20.98 0.34 -0.85
CA HIS A 15 -22.23 0.65 -0.16
C HIS A 15 -23.01 -0.64 0.09
N ASN A 16 -23.46 -0.83 1.34
CA ASN A 16 -24.26 -2.00 1.70
C ASN A 16 -25.40 -1.60 2.66
N CYS A 17 -26.64 -1.72 2.19
CA CYS A 17 -27.86 -1.55 2.99
C CYS A 17 -28.64 -2.86 3.16
N GLY A 18 -28.04 -4.01 2.82
CA GLY A 18 -28.69 -5.33 2.88
C GLY A 18 -28.08 -6.26 3.90
N ASP A 19 -28.57 -7.49 3.93
CA ASP A 19 -28.09 -8.56 4.82
C ASP A 19 -27.02 -9.45 4.17
N GLN A 20 -26.82 -9.31 2.86
CA GLN A 20 -25.78 -10.04 2.14
C GLN A 20 -24.51 -9.20 2.06
N ASP A 21 -23.35 -9.87 2.06
CA ASP A 21 -22.07 -9.19 1.90
C ASP A 21 -21.98 -8.51 0.52
N SER A 22 -21.42 -7.30 0.51
CA SER A 22 -21.07 -6.59 -0.72
C SER A 22 -19.54 -6.63 -0.88
N GLU A 23 -19.09 -6.99 -2.08
CA GLU A 23 -17.68 -7.11 -2.40
C GLU A 23 -17.31 -6.31 -3.65
N HIS A 24 -16.18 -5.62 -3.58
CA HIS A 24 -15.60 -4.90 -4.70
C HIS A 24 -14.13 -5.32 -4.87
N ASP A 25 -13.86 -5.98 -5.99
CA ASP A 25 -12.52 -6.33 -6.43
C ASP A 25 -12.14 -5.44 -7.62
N GLY A 26 -10.98 -4.83 -7.57
CA GLY A 26 -10.52 -3.97 -8.64
C GLY A 26 -9.00 -3.97 -8.76
N ILE A 27 -8.48 -3.89 -9.99
CA ILE A 27 -7.06 -3.78 -10.24
C ILE A 27 -6.78 -2.50 -11.03
N HIS A 28 -5.94 -1.63 -10.47
CA HIS A 28 -5.40 -0.46 -11.15
C HIS A 28 -4.03 -0.78 -11.73
N ARG A 29 -3.84 -0.54 -13.03
CA ARG A 29 -2.54 -0.73 -13.69
C ARG A 29 -1.98 0.60 -14.14
N PHE A 30 -0.74 0.87 -13.76
CA PHE A 30 -0.01 2.08 -14.11
C PHE A 30 1.20 1.72 -14.96
N PHE A 31 1.23 2.27 -16.16
CA PHE A 31 2.40 2.24 -17.03
C PHE A 31 2.98 3.65 -17.08
N VAL A 32 4.00 3.88 -16.26
CA VAL A 32 4.63 5.21 -16.10
C VAL A 32 5.80 5.30 -17.08
N GLY A 33 5.61 6.09 -18.13
CA GLY A 33 6.60 6.24 -19.20
C GLY A 33 7.87 6.94 -18.72
N LYS A 34 8.89 6.91 -19.57
CA LYS A 34 10.21 7.51 -19.31
C LYS A 34 10.09 8.99 -18.91
N ASN A 35 10.81 9.37 -17.84
CA ASN A 35 10.82 10.72 -17.23
C ASN A 35 9.44 11.22 -16.77
N ALA A 36 8.39 10.42 -16.83
CA ALA A 36 7.06 10.84 -16.41
C ALA A 36 6.95 10.95 -14.89
N LYS A 37 6.07 11.84 -14.43
CA LYS A 37 5.74 12.01 -13.01
C LYS A 37 4.26 11.74 -12.80
N VAL A 38 3.95 10.89 -11.81
CA VAL A 38 2.57 10.55 -11.45
C VAL A 38 2.39 10.71 -9.95
N LYS A 39 1.37 11.49 -9.56
CA LYS A 39 0.83 11.46 -8.20
C LYS A 39 -0.51 10.77 -8.22
N TYR A 40 -0.63 9.68 -7.46
CA TYR A 40 -1.85 8.91 -7.31
C TYR A 40 -2.36 8.98 -5.87
N VAL A 41 -3.59 9.45 -5.69
CA VAL A 41 -4.26 9.50 -4.40
C VAL A 41 -5.48 8.61 -4.45
N GLU A 42 -5.51 7.57 -3.63
CA GLU A 42 -6.61 6.62 -3.54
C GLU A 42 -7.26 6.68 -2.16
N LYS A 43 -8.58 6.82 -2.14
CA LYS A 43 -9.38 6.78 -0.91
C LYS A 43 -10.34 5.61 -0.96
N HIS A 44 -10.32 4.79 0.10
CA HIS A 44 -11.23 3.67 0.29
C HIS A 44 -12.20 4.00 1.43
N TYR A 45 -13.47 3.73 1.21
CA TYR A 45 -14.50 3.95 2.22
C TYR A 45 -15.66 2.97 2.05
N GLY A 46 -16.31 2.65 3.17
CA GLY A 46 -17.53 1.84 3.21
C GLY A 46 -18.68 2.63 3.81
N GLU A 47 -19.87 2.50 3.25
CA GLU A 47 -21.08 3.17 3.68
C GLU A 47 -22.26 2.19 3.76
N GLY A 48 -23.33 2.64 4.41
CA GLY A 48 -24.59 1.90 4.54
C GLY A 48 -24.76 1.28 5.94
N ASP A 49 -26.00 1.01 6.27
CA ASP A 49 -26.51 0.54 7.55
C ASP A 49 -26.97 -0.94 7.52
N GLY A 50 -26.65 -1.65 6.44
CA GLY A 50 -26.96 -3.07 6.31
C GLY A 50 -26.12 -3.96 7.25
N ASN A 51 -26.62 -5.17 7.49
CA ASN A 51 -25.93 -6.17 8.32
C ASN A 51 -24.84 -6.94 7.56
N GLY A 52 -24.88 -6.95 6.22
CA GLY A 52 -23.87 -7.55 5.38
C GLY A 52 -22.54 -6.80 5.43
N LYS A 53 -21.43 -7.50 5.24
CA LYS A 53 -20.08 -6.90 5.24
C LYS A 53 -19.84 -6.04 4.01
N ARG A 54 -18.96 -5.06 4.17
CA ARG A 54 -18.39 -4.23 3.10
C ARG A 54 -16.95 -4.70 2.89
N ILE A 55 -16.73 -5.44 1.80
CA ILE A 55 -15.46 -6.09 1.47
C ILE A 55 -14.84 -5.36 0.27
N LEU A 56 -13.61 -4.87 0.44
CA LEU A 56 -12.91 -4.11 -0.58
C LEU A 56 -11.49 -4.66 -0.78
N ASN A 57 -11.26 -5.34 -1.91
CA ASN A 57 -10.00 -5.99 -2.23
C ASN A 57 -9.31 -5.31 -3.44
N PRO A 58 -8.64 -4.16 -3.24
CA PRO A 58 -7.99 -3.46 -4.34
C PRO A 58 -6.63 -4.08 -4.67
N GLY A 59 -6.33 -4.13 -5.96
CA GLY A 59 -5.00 -4.45 -6.47
C GLY A 59 -4.39 -3.26 -7.20
N THR A 60 -3.06 -3.09 -7.09
CA THR A 60 -2.33 -2.07 -7.86
C THR A 60 -1.06 -2.67 -8.45
N GLU A 61 -0.91 -2.54 -9.76
CA GLU A 61 0.27 -2.97 -10.50
C GLU A 61 0.93 -1.75 -11.14
N VAL A 62 2.22 -1.54 -10.86
CA VAL A 62 2.97 -0.36 -11.33
C VAL A 62 4.19 -0.79 -12.12
N TYR A 63 4.29 -0.31 -13.35
CA TYR A 63 5.42 -0.53 -14.24
C TYR A 63 6.05 0.82 -14.56
N MET A 64 7.28 1.04 -14.07
CA MET A 64 7.97 2.33 -14.15
C MET A 64 9.18 2.24 -15.10
N GLU A 65 9.14 3.03 -16.15
CA GLU A 65 10.25 3.17 -17.08
C GLU A 65 11.36 4.08 -16.52
N GLU A 66 12.46 4.25 -17.29
CA GLU A 66 13.65 4.97 -16.86
C GLU A 66 13.36 6.39 -16.36
N ASN A 67 13.97 6.77 -15.23
CA ASN A 67 13.88 8.08 -14.60
C ASN A 67 12.45 8.56 -14.28
N SER A 68 11.48 7.67 -14.29
CA SER A 68 10.11 8.01 -13.91
C SER A 68 9.96 8.16 -12.39
N TYR A 69 8.94 8.92 -12.00
CA TYR A 69 8.60 9.17 -10.60
C TYR A 69 7.13 8.86 -10.35
N MET A 70 6.85 8.12 -9.28
CA MET A 70 5.48 7.91 -8.83
C MET A 70 5.36 8.07 -7.32
N GLU A 71 4.38 8.84 -6.88
CA GLU A 71 3.95 8.96 -5.50
C GLU A 71 2.53 8.40 -5.37
N MET A 72 2.33 7.47 -4.44
CA MET A 72 1.05 6.85 -4.14
C MET A 72 0.66 7.17 -2.71
N GLU A 73 -0.49 7.83 -2.52
CA GLU A 73 -1.13 8.00 -1.22
C GLU A 73 -2.38 7.13 -1.16
N MET A 74 -2.42 6.21 -0.22
CA MET A 74 -3.52 5.27 -0.04
C MET A 74 -4.13 5.47 1.35
N VAL A 75 -5.43 5.80 1.40
CA VAL A 75 -6.12 6.14 2.65
C VAL A 75 -7.36 5.28 2.82
N GLN A 76 -7.42 4.55 3.94
CA GLN A 76 -8.60 3.78 4.34
C GLN A 76 -8.83 3.97 5.84
N ILE A 77 -9.80 4.79 6.19
CA ILE A 77 -10.06 5.19 7.58
C ILE A 77 -11.50 4.95 8.02
N GLU A 78 -12.40 4.51 7.13
CA GLU A 78 -13.82 4.48 7.42
C GLU A 78 -14.57 3.35 6.71
N GLY A 79 -15.37 2.63 7.47
CA GLY A 79 -16.50 1.83 7.02
C GLY A 79 -16.24 0.52 6.27
N VAL A 80 -15.00 0.15 5.99
CA VAL A 80 -14.66 -1.12 5.32
C VAL A 80 -14.48 -2.21 6.37
N ASP A 81 -15.24 -3.30 6.27
CA ASP A 81 -15.20 -4.39 7.25
C ASP A 81 -14.05 -5.36 7.01
N SER A 82 -13.71 -5.59 5.74
CA SER A 82 -12.57 -6.43 5.34
C SER A 82 -11.88 -5.88 4.10
N THR A 83 -10.56 -5.86 4.12
CA THR A 83 -9.76 -5.52 2.93
C THR A 83 -8.55 -6.45 2.80
N ASN A 84 -8.28 -6.86 1.55
CA ASN A 84 -7.04 -7.52 1.17
C ASN A 84 -6.45 -6.77 -0.02
N ARG A 85 -5.49 -5.89 0.28
CA ARG A 85 -4.81 -5.04 -0.71
C ARG A 85 -3.56 -5.72 -1.22
N SER A 86 -3.44 -5.87 -2.54
CA SER A 86 -2.26 -6.44 -3.18
C SER A 86 -1.63 -5.42 -4.14
N ASN A 87 -0.38 -5.04 -3.87
CA ASN A 87 0.34 -4.06 -4.69
C ASN A 87 1.67 -4.64 -5.15
N CYS A 88 1.99 -4.45 -6.42
CA CYS A 88 3.31 -4.79 -6.95
C CYS A 88 3.86 -3.66 -7.84
N ALA A 89 5.18 -3.51 -7.86
CA ALA A 89 5.86 -2.50 -8.67
C ALA A 89 7.15 -3.04 -9.27
N GLU A 90 7.38 -2.68 -10.54
CA GLU A 90 8.59 -2.99 -11.30
C GLU A 90 9.27 -1.68 -11.71
N LEU A 91 10.50 -1.45 -11.24
CA LEU A 91 11.21 -0.18 -11.43
C LEU A 91 12.44 -0.37 -12.32
N ALA A 92 12.46 0.36 -13.45
CA ALA A 92 13.62 0.48 -14.33
C ALA A 92 14.69 1.44 -13.75
N ALA A 93 15.75 1.68 -14.48
CA ALA A 93 16.88 2.51 -14.05
C ALA A 93 16.43 3.95 -13.69
N GLY A 94 16.89 4.46 -12.57
CA GLY A 94 16.59 5.80 -12.08
C GLY A 94 15.12 6.04 -11.69
N ALA A 95 14.25 5.03 -11.80
CA ALA A 95 12.85 5.16 -11.41
C ALA A 95 12.71 5.26 -9.89
N LYS A 96 11.78 6.11 -9.44
CA LYS A 96 11.56 6.37 -8.02
C LYS A 96 10.10 6.22 -7.63
N LEU A 97 9.81 5.31 -6.70
CA LEU A 97 8.48 5.05 -6.15
C LEU A 97 8.41 5.49 -4.68
N ILE A 98 7.38 6.25 -4.34
CA ILE A 98 7.04 6.58 -2.95
C ILE A 98 5.62 6.10 -2.68
N VAL A 99 5.45 5.30 -1.63
CA VAL A 99 4.14 4.81 -1.16
C VAL A 99 3.89 5.30 0.26
N ARG A 100 2.74 5.92 0.49
CA ARG A 100 2.25 6.36 1.80
C ARG A 100 0.88 5.77 2.05
N GLU A 101 0.81 4.79 2.93
CA GLU A 101 -0.45 4.20 3.38
C GLU A 101 -0.87 4.80 4.71
N ARG A 102 -2.16 5.11 4.84
CA ARG A 102 -2.81 5.50 6.09
C ARG A 102 -4.01 4.61 6.32
N LEU A 103 -3.97 3.86 7.41
CA LEU A 103 -4.97 2.84 7.70
C LEU A 103 -5.51 2.99 9.13
N LEU A 104 -6.83 3.02 9.27
CA LEU A 104 -7.52 2.90 10.55
C LEU A 104 -8.46 1.70 10.50
N THR A 105 -8.37 0.83 11.49
CA THR A 105 -9.33 -0.24 11.72
C THR A 105 -9.89 -0.18 13.13
N HIS A 106 -11.16 -0.55 13.28
CA HIS A 106 -11.86 -0.59 14.57
C HIS A 106 -12.91 -1.72 14.60
N GLY A 107 -13.55 -1.93 15.74
CA GLY A 107 -14.52 -3.02 15.90
C GLY A 107 -13.86 -4.38 15.61
N SER A 108 -14.44 -5.14 14.70
CA SER A 108 -13.92 -6.44 14.25
C SER A 108 -13.33 -6.40 12.83
N GLN A 109 -13.01 -5.24 12.32
CA GLN A 109 -12.46 -5.05 10.98
C GLN A 109 -11.13 -5.79 10.79
N ASN A 110 -10.89 -6.24 9.56
CA ASN A 110 -9.65 -6.89 9.18
C ASN A 110 -9.07 -6.23 7.94
N ALA A 111 -7.79 -5.88 7.99
CA ALA A 111 -7.09 -5.29 6.85
C ALA A 111 -5.73 -5.96 6.64
N GLU A 112 -5.49 -6.40 5.42
CA GLU A 112 -4.22 -6.92 4.97
C GLU A 112 -3.70 -6.07 3.80
N SER A 113 -2.47 -5.58 3.91
CA SER A 113 -1.79 -4.83 2.86
C SER A 113 -0.49 -5.53 2.48
N THR A 114 -0.36 -5.91 1.22
CA THR A 114 0.85 -6.51 0.66
C THR A 114 1.47 -5.58 -0.37
N TYR A 115 2.78 -5.33 -0.25
CA TYR A 115 3.59 -4.57 -1.18
C TYR A 115 4.78 -5.40 -1.63
N ILE A 116 4.94 -5.59 -2.94
CA ILE A 116 6.12 -6.24 -3.55
C ILE A 116 6.73 -5.25 -4.52
N VAL A 117 7.97 -4.83 -4.27
CA VAL A 117 8.68 -3.86 -5.11
C VAL A 117 9.96 -4.46 -5.63
N ASN A 118 10.12 -4.53 -6.94
CA ASN A 118 11.29 -5.01 -7.63
C ASN A 118 12.10 -3.83 -8.19
N LEU A 119 13.30 -3.62 -7.65
CA LEU A 119 14.26 -2.61 -8.06
C LEU A 119 15.20 -3.22 -9.10
N ASN A 120 14.80 -3.14 -10.38
CA ASN A 120 15.45 -3.87 -11.47
C ASN A 120 16.56 -3.09 -12.15
N GLY A 121 16.49 -1.77 -12.14
CA GLY A 121 17.47 -0.90 -12.81
C GLY A 121 18.42 -0.21 -11.84
N GLU A 122 19.60 0.18 -12.35
CA GLU A 122 20.56 0.97 -11.58
C GLU A 122 19.95 2.28 -11.09
N ASP A 123 20.32 2.70 -9.87
CA ASP A 123 19.86 3.91 -9.21
C ASP A 123 18.34 4.01 -9.03
N SER A 124 17.61 2.90 -9.22
CA SER A 124 16.21 2.84 -8.84
C SER A 124 16.01 2.93 -7.32
N SER A 125 14.89 3.49 -6.88
CA SER A 125 14.62 3.63 -5.46
C SER A 125 13.14 3.47 -5.10
N ALA A 126 12.88 2.93 -3.91
CA ALA A 126 11.53 2.81 -3.36
C ALA A 126 11.51 3.15 -1.86
N ASP A 127 10.42 3.82 -1.45
CA ASP A 127 10.13 4.17 -0.07
C ASP A 127 8.66 3.84 0.24
N VAL A 128 8.44 2.77 0.99
CA VAL A 128 7.10 2.23 1.31
C VAL A 128 6.83 2.40 2.81
N VAL A 129 5.95 3.33 3.16
CA VAL A 129 5.62 3.64 4.55
C VAL A 129 4.14 3.42 4.82
N SER A 130 3.85 2.57 5.80
CA SER A 130 2.50 2.37 6.33
C SER A 130 2.39 2.98 7.73
N ARG A 131 1.42 3.87 7.92
CA ARG A 131 1.07 4.45 9.22
C ARG A 131 -0.36 4.09 9.57
N SER A 132 -0.51 3.41 10.71
CA SER A 132 -1.81 2.84 11.02
C SER A 132 -2.21 2.94 12.48
N VAL A 133 -3.52 2.84 12.72
CA VAL A 133 -4.11 2.69 14.04
C VAL A 133 -5.08 1.52 14.02
N ALA A 134 -4.96 0.62 14.99
CA ALA A 134 -5.90 -0.48 15.19
C ALA A 134 -6.54 -0.37 16.58
N LYS A 135 -7.89 -0.46 16.63
CA LYS A 135 -8.69 -0.32 17.86
C LYS A 135 -9.61 -1.52 18.07
N ASP A 136 -10.15 -1.63 19.27
CA ASP A 136 -11.10 -2.65 19.70
C ASP A 136 -10.54 -4.07 19.53
N THR A 137 -11.10 -4.90 18.66
CA THR A 137 -10.64 -6.26 18.36
C THR A 137 -10.13 -6.41 16.93
N SER A 138 -9.95 -5.28 16.23
CA SER A 138 -9.56 -5.27 14.81
C SER A 138 -8.16 -5.86 14.59
N ARG A 139 -7.90 -6.23 13.34
CA ARG A 139 -6.63 -6.84 12.96
C ARG A 139 -6.07 -6.18 11.71
N GLN A 140 -4.76 -5.98 11.72
CA GLN A 140 -4.02 -5.51 10.55
C GLN A 140 -2.81 -6.41 10.27
N THR A 141 -2.54 -6.65 9.00
CA THR A 141 -1.30 -7.26 8.53
C THR A 141 -0.67 -6.36 7.48
N PHE A 142 0.56 -5.94 7.72
CA PHE A 142 1.38 -5.23 6.75
C PHE A 142 2.53 -6.14 6.30
N ASN A 143 2.49 -6.54 5.05
CA ASN A 143 3.49 -7.39 4.43
C ASN A 143 4.18 -6.60 3.32
N SER A 144 5.47 -6.31 3.48
CA SER A 144 6.24 -5.58 2.48
C SER A 144 7.48 -6.36 2.08
N LYS A 145 7.75 -6.43 0.79
CA LYS A 145 8.92 -7.10 0.23
C LYS A 145 9.59 -6.21 -0.80
N ILE A 146 10.84 -5.83 -0.56
CA ILE A 146 11.66 -5.10 -1.50
C ILE A 146 12.76 -6.00 -2.01
N VAL A 147 12.89 -6.10 -3.34
CA VAL A 147 13.89 -6.93 -4.04
C VAL A 147 14.83 -6.03 -4.81
N GLY A 148 16.09 -5.96 -4.41
CA GLY A 148 17.15 -5.19 -5.08
C GLY A 148 17.90 -6.07 -6.07
N ASN A 149 17.61 -5.90 -7.36
CA ASN A 149 18.22 -6.67 -8.45
C ASN A 149 19.42 -5.95 -9.11
N ALA A 150 19.60 -4.67 -8.82
CA ALA A 150 20.67 -3.81 -9.30
C ALA A 150 21.26 -2.98 -8.17
N LYS A 151 22.20 -2.09 -8.44
CA LYS A 151 22.61 -1.02 -7.52
C LYS A 151 21.43 -0.10 -7.31
N CYS A 152 20.81 -0.16 -6.16
CA CYS A 152 19.52 0.50 -5.87
C CYS A 152 19.39 0.83 -4.38
N SER A 153 18.34 1.56 -4.01
CA SER A 153 18.00 1.82 -2.62
C SER A 153 16.53 1.53 -2.34
N GLY A 154 16.26 0.85 -1.24
CA GLY A 154 14.90 0.51 -0.83
C GLY A 154 14.69 0.68 0.68
N HIS A 155 13.58 1.29 1.05
CA HIS A 155 13.16 1.46 2.43
C HIS A 155 11.71 1.01 2.61
N THR A 156 11.44 0.30 3.70
CA THR A 156 10.07 -0.01 4.13
C THR A 156 9.91 0.25 5.61
N GLU A 157 8.82 0.90 5.99
CA GLU A 157 8.54 1.31 7.36
C GLU A 157 7.08 0.98 7.72
N CYS A 158 6.87 0.47 8.95
CA CYS A 158 5.56 0.24 9.51
C CYS A 158 5.47 0.91 10.89
N ASP A 159 4.80 2.06 10.94
CA ASP A 159 4.48 2.78 12.18
C ASP A 159 3.03 2.52 12.56
N ALA A 160 2.81 1.99 13.76
CA ALA A 160 1.47 1.60 14.16
C ALA A 160 1.17 1.87 15.63
N ILE A 161 -0.08 2.22 15.90
CA ILE A 161 -0.62 2.36 17.25
C ILE A 161 -1.70 1.28 17.46
N ILE A 162 -1.53 0.51 18.53
CA ILE A 162 -2.50 -0.50 18.96
C ILE A 162 -3.25 0.04 20.17
N MET A 163 -4.57 -0.05 20.14
CA MET A 163 -5.45 0.25 21.26
C MET A 163 -6.31 -0.98 21.58
N ASP A 164 -6.72 -1.11 22.82
CA ASP A 164 -7.58 -2.18 23.33
C ASP A 164 -7.00 -3.59 23.06
N ASP A 165 -7.79 -4.50 22.47
CA ASP A 165 -7.41 -5.87 22.12
C ASP A 165 -7.04 -6.04 20.63
N ALA A 166 -6.84 -4.94 19.91
CA ALA A 166 -6.45 -4.97 18.51
C ALA A 166 -5.08 -5.63 18.31
N ARG A 167 -4.82 -6.07 17.09
CA ARG A 167 -3.56 -6.75 16.74
C ARG A 167 -3.02 -6.21 15.41
N ILE A 168 -1.72 -5.98 15.37
CA ILE A 168 -0.99 -5.62 14.16
C ILE A 168 0.19 -6.58 13.98
N LEU A 169 0.34 -7.09 12.76
CA LEU A 169 1.44 -7.92 12.34
C LEU A 169 2.19 -7.22 11.19
N ALA A 170 3.46 -6.89 11.41
CA ALA A 170 4.34 -6.36 10.38
C ALA A 170 5.33 -7.44 9.93
N ILE A 171 5.39 -7.69 8.61
CA ILE A 171 6.25 -8.71 8.00
C ILE A 171 7.12 -8.03 6.93
N PRO A 172 8.22 -7.37 7.31
CA PRO A 172 9.12 -6.78 6.33
C PRO A 172 10.02 -7.85 5.71
N GLY A 173 10.16 -7.81 4.39
CA GLY A 173 11.04 -8.70 3.63
C GLY A 173 12.02 -7.89 2.77
N LEU A 174 13.32 -8.18 2.87
CA LEU A 174 14.36 -7.58 2.04
C LEU A 174 15.14 -8.67 1.33
N ILE A 175 15.29 -8.57 0.02
CA ILE A 175 16.11 -9.48 -0.80
C ILE A 175 17.09 -8.65 -1.60
N ALA A 176 18.38 -8.76 -1.29
CA ALA A 176 19.47 -8.13 -2.04
C ALA A 176 20.11 -9.16 -2.98
N ASN A 177 19.72 -9.12 -4.25
CA ASN A 177 20.31 -9.95 -5.30
C ASN A 177 21.59 -9.31 -5.89
N ASN A 178 21.80 -8.02 -5.63
CA ASN A 178 22.99 -7.28 -6.04
C ASN A 178 23.76 -6.81 -4.80
N ILE A 179 25.09 -6.86 -4.83
CA ILE A 179 25.93 -6.47 -3.70
C ILE A 179 25.84 -4.98 -3.35
N ASP A 180 25.50 -4.14 -4.32
CA ASP A 180 25.36 -2.69 -4.16
C ASP A 180 23.88 -2.29 -3.87
N ALA A 181 23.01 -3.24 -3.59
CA ALA A 181 21.64 -2.95 -3.17
C ALA A 181 21.61 -2.53 -1.69
N ALA A 182 21.20 -1.29 -1.42
CA ALA A 182 21.06 -0.73 -0.07
C ALA A 182 19.59 -0.82 0.36
N LEU A 183 19.25 -1.82 1.18
CA LEU A 183 17.88 -2.08 1.60
C LEU A 183 17.74 -1.95 3.13
N ILE A 184 16.71 -1.24 3.59
CA ILE A 184 16.45 -0.99 5.01
C ILE A 184 14.98 -1.25 5.32
N HIS A 185 14.70 -1.81 6.50
CA HIS A 185 13.36 -1.84 7.04
C HIS A 185 13.32 -1.27 8.46
N GLU A 186 12.20 -0.64 8.81
CA GLU A 186 11.92 -0.11 10.14
C GLU A 186 10.50 -0.50 10.57
N ALA A 187 10.29 -0.63 11.87
CA ALA A 187 8.97 -0.84 12.44
C ALA A 187 8.89 -0.23 13.84
N ALA A 188 7.90 0.61 14.08
CA ALA A 188 7.58 1.14 15.40
C ALA A 188 6.12 0.86 15.73
N ILE A 189 5.89 -0.08 16.66
CA ILE A 189 4.54 -0.46 17.07
C ILE A 189 4.38 -0.13 18.56
N GLY A 190 3.53 0.85 18.86
CA GLY A 190 3.18 1.27 20.21
C GLY A 190 1.81 0.78 20.64
N LYS A 191 1.66 0.33 21.89
CA LYS A 191 0.37 0.05 22.51
C LYS A 191 -0.01 1.14 23.49
N ILE A 192 -1.22 1.68 23.32
CA ILE A 192 -1.83 2.61 24.27
C ILE A 192 -2.83 1.82 25.13
N ALA A 193 -2.69 1.95 26.43
CA ALA A 193 -3.57 1.31 27.42
C ALA A 193 -4.81 2.17 27.69
#